data_44176bdd07eaac8e6b7d717ceb577c24
#
_entry.id   44176bdd07eaac8e6b7d717ceb577c24
#
_cell.length_a   1.000
_cell.length_b   1.000
_cell.length_c   1.000
_cell.angle_alpha   90.00
_cell.angle_beta   90.00
_cell.angle_gamma   90.00
#
_symmetry.space_group_name_H-M   'P 1'
#
loop_
_entity.id
_entity.type
_entity.pdbx_description
1 polymer ?
#
loop_
_entity_poly.entity_id
_entity_poly.type
_entity_poly.pdbx_seq_one_letter_code
_entity_poly.pdbx_strand_id
1 'polypeptide(L)'
;TGPVKQPYRFASTSVIMALGSMVSLAAQALVGVAMLHFFTPQAAGGFAITAQVAFFWVSLSLAQGPLQFLADAHHPPRAALRAVLRSSLWRWLGLAPLVALAVWWSAMATPFTLLGWAALLALLQLAWYLAQPWTLRTASPLSAALVRAGPPVVALVLTVTAARAWPAESPHGLLLAAACGYAVGALWLRSARLEERTTQPPQQHSPEPPATTAQ
;
A
#
# COMPACT_ATOMS: atom_id res chain seq x y z
N THR A 1 -41.89 -14.62 -4.70
CA THR A 1 -40.77 -13.77 -4.19
C THR A 1 -40.28 -14.39 -2.91
N GLY A 2 -39.26 -15.26 -2.98
CA GLY A 2 -38.65 -15.89 -1.82
C GLY A 2 -37.67 -14.94 -1.10
N PRO A 3 -37.53 -15.03 0.22
CA PRO A 3 -36.62 -14.17 0.98
C PRO A 3 -35.16 -14.51 0.63
N VAL A 4 -34.43 -13.48 0.26
CA VAL A 4 -33.01 -13.55 -0.13
C VAL A 4 -32.18 -13.94 1.10
N LYS A 5 -31.61 -15.16 1.09
CA LYS A 5 -30.68 -15.66 2.11
C LYS A 5 -29.33 -14.95 1.98
N GLN A 6 -29.17 -13.70 2.46
CA GLN A 6 -27.90 -12.97 2.40
C GLN A 6 -27.11 -12.79 3.70
N PRO A 7 -27.56 -13.14 4.92
CA PRO A 7 -26.83 -12.75 6.15
C PRO A 7 -25.47 -13.47 6.31
N TYR A 8 -25.31 -14.69 5.82
CA TYR A 8 -24.08 -15.47 6.05
C TYR A 8 -22.85 -15.02 5.24
N ARG A 9 -23.04 -14.38 4.08
CA ARG A 9 -21.93 -13.85 3.28
C ARG A 9 -21.28 -12.62 3.92
N PHE A 10 -22.03 -11.75 4.55
CA PHE A 10 -21.50 -10.56 5.22
C PHE A 10 -20.68 -10.91 6.46
N ALA A 11 -21.14 -11.87 7.27
CA ALA A 11 -20.44 -12.31 8.46
C ALA A 11 -19.07 -12.92 8.12
N SER A 12 -18.98 -13.77 7.10
CA SER A 12 -17.70 -14.38 6.67
C SER A 12 -16.71 -13.34 6.11
N THR A 13 -17.20 -12.36 5.37
CA THR A 13 -16.36 -11.26 4.84
C THR A 13 -15.77 -10.43 5.96
N SER A 14 -16.58 -10.05 6.95
CA SER A 14 -16.13 -9.27 8.10
C SER A 14 -15.08 -10.02 8.94
N VAL A 15 -15.27 -11.32 9.15
CA VAL A 15 -14.30 -12.17 9.86
C VAL A 15 -12.96 -12.24 9.12
N ILE A 16 -12.96 -12.48 7.80
CA ILE A 16 -11.73 -12.52 6.99
C ILE A 16 -10.97 -11.19 7.08
N MET A 17 -11.68 -10.07 6.96
CA MET A 17 -11.07 -8.75 7.05
C MET A 17 -10.52 -8.45 8.46
N ALA A 18 -11.23 -8.87 9.51
CA ALA A 18 -10.78 -8.73 10.89
C ALA A 18 -9.51 -9.56 11.13
N LEU A 19 -9.48 -10.82 10.70
CA LEU A 19 -8.31 -11.68 10.80
C LEU A 19 -7.09 -11.09 10.05
N GLY A 20 -7.28 -10.59 8.83
CA GLY A 20 -6.22 -9.92 8.08
C GLY A 20 -5.66 -8.71 8.83
N SER A 21 -6.53 -7.93 9.50
CA SER A 21 -6.11 -6.80 10.32
C SER A 21 -5.35 -7.24 11.57
N MET A 22 -5.81 -8.28 12.24
CA MET A 22 -5.13 -8.83 13.43
C MET A 22 -3.74 -9.37 13.08
N VAL A 23 -3.62 -10.12 11.99
CA VAL A 23 -2.32 -10.62 11.50
C VAL A 23 -1.38 -9.45 11.16
N SER A 24 -1.89 -8.42 10.50
CA SER A 24 -1.12 -7.21 10.19
C SER A 24 -0.60 -6.51 11.44
N LEU A 25 -1.45 -6.31 12.44
CA LEU A 25 -1.08 -5.68 13.70
C LEU A 25 -0.08 -6.52 14.50
N ALA A 26 -0.30 -7.84 14.58
CA ALA A 26 0.60 -8.77 15.25
C ALA A 26 1.99 -8.77 14.58
N ALA A 27 2.04 -8.81 13.24
CA ALA A 27 3.30 -8.75 12.51
C ALA A 27 4.04 -7.42 12.77
N GLN A 28 3.35 -6.28 12.78
CA GLN A 28 3.95 -4.98 13.09
C GLN A 28 4.48 -4.92 14.52
N ALA A 29 3.73 -5.43 15.50
CA ALA A 29 4.19 -5.51 16.89
C ALA A 29 5.44 -6.39 17.01
N LEU A 30 5.47 -7.55 16.33
CA LEU A 30 6.62 -8.45 16.31
C LEU A 30 7.83 -7.82 15.60
N VAL A 31 7.65 -7.02 14.55
CA VAL A 31 8.75 -6.22 13.97
C VAL A 31 9.33 -5.28 15.02
N GLY A 32 8.50 -4.60 15.80
CA GLY A 32 8.94 -3.73 16.89
C GLY A 32 9.76 -4.50 17.96
N VAL A 33 9.29 -5.67 18.37
CA VAL A 33 10.00 -6.53 19.33
C VAL A 33 11.32 -7.02 18.73
N ALA A 34 11.33 -7.50 17.50
CA ALA A 34 12.54 -7.96 16.81
C ALA A 34 13.57 -6.82 16.66
N MET A 35 13.10 -5.62 16.32
CA MET A 35 13.95 -4.44 16.23
C MET A 35 14.65 -4.13 17.56
N LEU A 36 13.91 -4.13 18.67
CA LEU A 36 14.47 -3.84 20.00
C LEU A 36 15.37 -4.97 20.51
N HIS A 37 15.16 -6.19 20.04
CA HIS A 37 15.95 -7.35 20.49
C HIS A 37 17.26 -7.52 19.71
N PHE A 38 17.26 -7.27 18.41
CA PHE A 38 18.39 -7.58 17.53
C PHE A 38 19.23 -6.37 17.12
N PHE A 39 18.73 -5.16 17.25
CA PHE A 39 19.42 -3.95 16.78
C PHE A 39 19.73 -3.00 17.93
N THR A 40 20.76 -2.18 17.75
CA THR A 40 21.10 -1.16 18.75
C THR A 40 20.04 -0.05 18.82
N PRO A 41 19.92 0.66 19.94
CA PRO A 41 19.00 1.81 20.06
C PRO A 41 19.22 2.88 18.98
N GLN A 42 20.47 3.07 18.54
CA GLN A 42 20.81 4.02 17.47
C GLN A 42 20.23 3.57 16.12
N ALA A 43 20.40 2.29 15.76
CA ALA A 43 19.87 1.74 14.53
C ALA A 43 18.33 1.75 14.53
N ALA A 44 17.72 1.33 15.65
CA ALA A 44 16.28 1.35 15.84
C ALA A 44 15.72 2.78 15.78
N GLY A 45 16.39 3.75 16.41
CA GLY A 45 16.02 5.16 16.35
C GLY A 45 16.13 5.75 14.95
N GLY A 46 17.22 5.46 14.23
CA GLY A 46 17.39 5.91 12.83
C GLY A 46 16.31 5.35 11.90
N PHE A 47 15.97 4.07 12.06
CA PHE A 47 14.85 3.45 11.35
C PHE A 47 13.51 4.12 11.71
N ALA A 48 13.22 4.29 13.01
CA ALA A 48 11.95 4.83 13.47
C ALA A 48 11.71 6.26 12.94
N ILE A 49 12.75 7.12 12.99
CA ILE A 49 12.66 8.49 12.47
C ILE A 49 12.39 8.47 10.96
N THR A 50 13.15 7.66 10.20
CA THR A 50 12.97 7.56 8.75
C THR A 50 11.58 7.06 8.38
N ALA A 51 11.12 6.00 9.06
CA ALA A 51 9.78 5.45 8.85
C ALA A 51 8.67 6.44 9.22
N GLN A 52 8.86 7.24 10.28
CA GLN A 52 7.89 8.24 10.71
C GLN A 52 7.81 9.41 9.71
N VAL A 53 8.95 9.88 9.20
CA VAL A 53 8.98 10.90 8.13
C VAL A 53 8.25 10.39 6.88
N ALA A 54 8.53 9.15 6.46
CA ALA A 54 7.86 8.52 5.32
C ALA A 54 6.34 8.41 5.54
N PHE A 55 5.92 7.97 6.73
CA PHE A 55 4.51 7.83 7.10
C PHE A 55 3.75 9.17 7.04
N PHE A 56 4.30 10.23 7.62
CA PHE A 56 3.68 11.56 7.55
C PHE A 56 3.61 12.07 6.11
N TRP A 57 4.69 11.90 5.36
CA TRP A 57 4.73 12.32 3.95
C TRP A 57 3.63 11.64 3.13
N VAL A 58 3.48 10.33 3.27
CA VAL A 58 2.42 9.56 2.61
C VAL A 58 1.03 9.96 3.08
N SER A 59 0.83 10.09 4.39
CA SER A 59 -0.48 10.41 4.97
C SER A 59 -0.99 11.76 4.46
N LEU A 60 -0.13 12.77 4.40
CA LEU A 60 -0.46 14.08 3.83
C LEU A 60 -0.69 14.02 2.32
N SER A 61 0.08 13.20 1.60
CA SER A 61 -0.04 13.04 0.15
C SER A 61 -1.32 12.34 -0.25
N LEU A 62 -1.70 11.29 0.46
CA LEU A 62 -2.95 10.56 0.23
C LEU A 62 -4.18 11.37 0.64
N ALA A 63 -4.09 12.11 1.75
CA ALA A 63 -5.22 12.83 2.35
C ALA A 63 -6.46 11.93 2.41
N GLN A 64 -7.57 12.31 1.76
CA GLN A 64 -8.80 11.53 1.68
C GLN A 64 -8.94 10.68 0.41
N GLY A 65 -7.88 10.59 -0.40
CA GLY A 65 -7.89 9.87 -1.68
C GLY A 65 -8.43 8.43 -1.63
N PRO A 66 -7.99 7.59 -0.69
CA PRO A 66 -8.52 6.23 -0.54
C PRO A 66 -10.03 6.18 -0.27
N LEU A 67 -10.56 7.10 0.54
CA LEU A 67 -12.00 7.19 0.83
C LEU A 67 -12.78 7.69 -0.38
N GLN A 68 -12.27 8.71 -1.08
CA GLN A 68 -12.87 9.21 -2.32
C GLN A 68 -12.92 8.12 -3.38
N PHE A 69 -11.85 7.31 -3.50
CA PHE A 69 -11.84 6.17 -4.42
C PHE A 69 -12.92 5.13 -4.11
N LEU A 70 -13.15 4.82 -2.84
CA LEU A 70 -14.19 3.86 -2.43
C LEU A 70 -15.60 4.44 -2.61
N ALA A 71 -15.80 5.73 -2.38
CA ALA A 71 -17.08 6.42 -2.52
C ALA A 71 -17.47 6.71 -3.98
N ASP A 72 -16.52 6.71 -4.90
CA ASP A 72 -16.76 7.02 -6.32
C ASP A 72 -17.40 5.82 -7.04
N ALA A 73 -18.72 5.76 -7.03
CA ALA A 73 -19.49 4.74 -7.74
C ALA A 73 -19.70 5.05 -9.23
N HIS A 74 -19.45 6.30 -9.67
CA HIS A 74 -19.79 6.76 -11.03
C HIS A 74 -18.71 6.49 -12.05
N HIS A 75 -17.43 6.46 -11.63
CA HIS A 75 -16.32 6.22 -12.54
C HIS A 75 -15.83 4.77 -12.53
N PRO A 76 -15.32 4.28 -13.67
CA PRO A 76 -14.67 2.98 -13.73
C PRO A 76 -13.50 2.92 -12.71
N PRO A 77 -13.31 1.82 -11.99
CA PRO A 77 -12.30 1.72 -10.93
C PRO A 77 -10.90 2.17 -11.36
N ARG A 78 -10.51 1.89 -12.61
CA ARG A 78 -9.20 2.30 -13.16
C ARG A 78 -9.07 3.80 -13.37
N ALA A 79 -10.13 4.47 -13.79
CA ALA A 79 -10.12 5.91 -13.99
C ALA A 79 -10.04 6.63 -12.65
N ALA A 80 -10.86 6.20 -11.67
CA ALA A 80 -10.84 6.70 -10.31
C ALA A 80 -9.46 6.48 -9.65
N LEU A 81 -8.87 5.28 -9.77
CA LEU A 81 -7.53 5.00 -9.23
C LEU A 81 -6.46 5.91 -9.85
N ARG A 82 -6.49 6.10 -11.18
CA ARG A 82 -5.53 6.99 -11.85
C ARG A 82 -5.66 8.44 -11.39
N ALA A 83 -6.88 8.92 -11.19
CA ALA A 83 -7.11 10.27 -10.69
C ALA A 83 -6.55 10.45 -9.28
N VAL A 84 -6.84 9.51 -8.36
CA VAL A 84 -6.32 9.53 -6.99
C VAL A 84 -4.79 9.39 -6.98
N LEU A 85 -4.23 8.47 -7.76
CA LEU A 85 -2.78 8.28 -7.84
C LEU A 85 -2.08 9.55 -8.33
N ARG A 86 -2.59 10.16 -9.41
CA ARG A 86 -2.04 11.40 -9.96
C ARG A 86 -2.09 12.54 -8.94
N SER A 87 -3.23 12.76 -8.28
CA SER A 87 -3.36 13.81 -7.28
C SER A 87 -2.46 13.57 -6.07
N SER A 88 -2.32 12.32 -5.62
CA SER A 88 -1.43 11.96 -4.52
C SER A 88 0.04 12.15 -4.87
N LEU A 89 0.46 11.80 -6.09
CA LEU A 89 1.83 12.03 -6.56
C LEU A 89 2.16 13.53 -6.66
N TRP A 90 1.22 14.35 -7.15
CA TRP A 90 1.42 15.80 -7.18
C TRP A 90 1.57 16.40 -5.78
N ARG A 91 0.76 15.96 -4.81
CA ARG A 91 0.90 16.38 -3.41
C ARG A 91 2.22 15.88 -2.82
N TRP A 92 2.60 14.65 -3.11
CA TRP A 92 3.87 14.06 -2.65
C TRP A 92 5.06 14.88 -3.15
N LEU A 93 5.07 15.27 -4.43
CA LEU A 93 6.10 16.14 -5.01
C LEU A 93 6.06 17.55 -4.41
N GLY A 94 4.87 18.12 -4.22
CA GLY A 94 4.71 19.44 -3.63
C GLY A 94 5.16 19.52 -2.16
N LEU A 95 5.05 18.40 -1.42
CA LEU A 95 5.51 18.29 -0.04
C LEU A 95 7.02 18.01 0.06
N ALA A 96 7.67 17.53 -0.99
CA ALA A 96 9.08 17.16 -0.99
C ALA A 96 10.01 18.27 -0.47
N PRO A 97 9.90 19.54 -0.90
CA PRO A 97 10.75 20.62 -0.38
C PRO A 97 10.53 20.90 1.11
N LEU A 98 9.29 20.77 1.61
CA LEU A 98 8.99 20.95 3.04
C LEU A 98 9.59 19.81 3.87
N VAL A 99 9.50 18.57 3.40
CA VAL A 99 10.13 17.41 4.06
C VAL A 99 11.65 17.56 4.03
N ALA A 100 12.23 17.96 2.91
CA ALA A 100 13.67 18.18 2.78
C ALA A 100 14.14 19.27 3.74
N LEU A 101 13.41 20.39 3.85
CA LEU A 101 13.70 21.46 4.78
C LEU A 101 13.61 21.00 6.24
N ALA A 102 12.57 20.23 6.60
CA ALA A 102 12.40 19.71 7.95
C ALA A 102 13.53 18.73 8.33
N VAL A 103 13.93 17.85 7.42
CA VAL A 103 15.06 16.92 7.60
C VAL A 103 16.37 17.71 7.73
N TRP A 104 16.58 18.72 6.91
CA TRP A 104 17.77 19.58 6.99
C TRP A 104 17.86 20.31 8.30
N TRP A 105 16.74 20.88 8.75
CA TRP A 105 16.67 21.63 10.02
C TRP A 105 16.88 20.75 11.26
N SER A 106 16.59 19.46 11.15
CA SER A 106 16.77 18.52 12.28
C SER A 106 18.24 18.26 12.65
N ALA A 107 19.20 18.85 11.93
CA ALA A 107 20.65 18.73 12.16
C ALA A 107 21.16 17.27 12.26
N MET A 108 20.52 16.34 11.56
CA MET A 108 20.94 14.94 11.55
C MET A 108 22.26 14.75 10.80
N ALA A 109 23.05 13.77 11.24
CA ALA A 109 24.38 13.50 10.69
C ALA A 109 24.39 13.14 9.20
N THR A 110 23.29 12.54 8.69
CA THR A 110 23.18 12.07 7.29
C THR A 110 21.81 12.43 6.67
N PRO A 111 21.49 13.73 6.46
CA PRO A 111 20.17 14.15 6.02
C PRO A 111 19.77 13.61 4.63
N PHE A 112 20.73 13.53 3.70
CA PHE A 112 20.47 13.03 2.35
C PHE A 112 20.12 11.53 2.32
N THR A 113 20.82 10.72 3.13
CA THR A 113 20.53 9.28 3.24
C THR A 113 19.15 9.04 3.85
N LEU A 114 18.81 9.79 4.92
CA LEU A 114 17.50 9.73 5.55
C LEU A 114 16.41 10.15 4.57
N LEU A 115 16.59 11.26 3.85
CA LEU A 115 15.63 11.75 2.86
C LEU A 115 15.41 10.75 1.74
N GLY A 116 16.49 10.13 1.23
CA GLY A 116 16.43 9.11 0.18
C GLY A 116 15.62 7.88 0.62
N TRP A 117 15.90 7.36 1.81
CA TRP A 117 15.13 6.24 2.38
C TRP A 117 13.69 6.62 2.69
N ALA A 118 13.45 7.80 3.25
CA ALA A 118 12.09 8.27 3.54
C ALA A 118 11.27 8.43 2.25
N ALA A 119 11.87 8.97 1.18
CA ALA A 119 11.23 9.10 -0.12
C ALA A 119 10.88 7.73 -0.73
N LEU A 120 11.81 6.77 -0.70
CA LEU A 120 11.59 5.41 -1.18
C LEU A 120 10.46 4.72 -0.40
N LEU A 121 10.54 4.74 0.93
CA LEU A 121 9.50 4.15 1.78
C LEU A 121 8.14 4.82 1.55
N ALA A 122 8.10 6.14 1.45
CA ALA A 122 6.88 6.89 1.20
C ALA A 122 6.23 6.51 -0.14
N LEU A 123 7.00 6.35 -1.22
CA LEU A 123 6.46 5.91 -2.51
C LEU A 123 5.91 4.48 -2.47
N LEU A 124 6.63 3.57 -1.82
CA LEU A 124 6.19 2.17 -1.68
C LEU A 124 4.96 2.05 -0.78
N GLN A 125 4.91 2.80 0.32
CA GLN A 125 3.73 2.90 1.19
C GLN A 125 2.52 3.49 0.45
N LEU A 126 2.72 4.55 -0.34
CA LEU A 126 1.66 5.16 -1.13
C LEU A 126 1.03 4.13 -2.08
N ALA A 127 1.85 3.36 -2.78
CA ALA A 127 1.37 2.30 -3.65
C ALA A 127 0.62 1.21 -2.87
N TRP A 128 1.15 0.77 -1.72
CA TRP A 128 0.49 -0.21 -0.85
C TRP A 128 -0.84 0.29 -0.29
N TYR A 129 -0.90 1.54 0.20
CA TYR A 129 -2.15 2.12 0.72
C TYR A 129 -3.22 2.26 -0.37
N LEU A 130 -2.85 2.47 -1.62
CA LEU A 130 -3.80 2.46 -2.74
C LEU A 130 -4.19 1.04 -3.19
N ALA A 131 -3.33 0.04 -2.97
CA ALA A 131 -3.66 -1.35 -3.26
C ALA A 131 -4.79 -1.89 -2.37
N GLN A 132 -4.88 -1.44 -1.12
CA GLN A 132 -5.93 -1.88 -0.18
C GLN A 132 -7.35 -1.52 -0.67
N PRO A 133 -7.71 -0.24 -0.91
CA PRO A 133 -9.03 0.11 -1.42
C PRO A 133 -9.28 -0.42 -2.84
N TRP A 134 -8.21 -0.57 -3.66
CA TRP A 134 -8.33 -1.21 -4.96
C TRP A 134 -8.84 -2.64 -4.85
N THR A 135 -8.22 -3.46 -4.02
CA THR A 135 -8.64 -4.86 -3.82
C THR A 135 -10.00 -4.98 -3.15
N LEU A 136 -10.35 -4.06 -2.24
CA LEU A 136 -11.69 -4.00 -1.65
C LEU A 136 -12.78 -3.75 -2.69
N ARG A 137 -12.49 -2.95 -3.71
CA ARG A 137 -13.46 -2.57 -4.75
C ARG A 137 -13.53 -3.58 -5.89
N THR A 138 -12.43 -4.27 -6.21
CA THR A 138 -12.31 -5.07 -7.46
C THR A 138 -12.06 -6.54 -7.25
N ALA A 139 -11.65 -6.97 -6.04
CA ALA A 139 -11.22 -8.34 -5.79
C ALA A 139 -12.03 -9.00 -4.65
N SER A 140 -11.62 -10.20 -4.26
CA SER A 140 -12.24 -10.94 -3.17
C SER A 140 -11.84 -10.38 -1.78
N PRO A 141 -12.66 -10.60 -0.72
CA PRO A 141 -12.32 -10.24 0.64
C PRO A 141 -10.99 -10.86 1.12
N LEU A 142 -10.70 -12.07 0.67
CA LEU A 142 -9.44 -12.76 0.98
C LEU A 142 -8.24 -12.01 0.38
N SER A 143 -8.33 -11.58 -0.89
CA SER A 143 -7.28 -10.79 -1.53
C SER A 143 -7.04 -9.47 -0.79
N ALA A 144 -8.09 -8.80 -0.35
CA ALA A 144 -7.98 -7.57 0.43
C ALA A 144 -7.30 -7.81 1.79
N ALA A 145 -7.63 -8.91 2.47
CA ALA A 145 -6.97 -9.30 3.72
C ALA A 145 -5.48 -9.61 3.51
N LEU A 146 -5.14 -10.32 2.42
CA LEU A 146 -3.75 -10.65 2.08
C LEU A 146 -2.91 -9.41 1.73
N VAL A 147 -3.46 -8.47 0.98
CA VAL A 147 -2.77 -7.19 0.67
C VAL A 147 -2.49 -6.40 1.95
N ARG A 148 -3.37 -6.49 2.94
CA ARG A 148 -3.21 -5.81 4.22
C ARG A 148 -2.16 -6.48 5.12
N ALA A 149 -2.18 -7.80 5.21
CA ALA A 149 -1.32 -8.58 6.09
C ALA A 149 0.04 -8.90 5.46
N GLY A 150 0.11 -9.10 4.15
CA GLY A 150 1.32 -9.55 3.45
C GLY A 150 2.55 -8.67 3.69
N PRO A 151 2.50 -7.35 3.43
CA PRO A 151 3.64 -6.47 3.63
C PRO A 151 4.23 -6.48 5.04
N PRO A 152 3.45 -6.39 6.13
CA PRO A 152 3.98 -6.51 7.48
C PRO A 152 4.60 -7.88 7.79
N VAL A 153 4.01 -8.95 7.28
CA VAL A 153 4.56 -10.32 7.47
C VAL A 153 5.90 -10.47 6.74
N VAL A 154 5.99 -9.99 5.49
CA VAL A 154 7.26 -9.99 4.74
C VAL A 154 8.30 -9.12 5.44
N ALA A 155 7.94 -7.93 5.91
CA ALA A 155 8.83 -7.06 6.67
C ALA A 155 9.35 -7.75 7.94
N LEU A 156 8.49 -8.49 8.67
CA LEU A 156 8.88 -9.27 9.86
C LEU A 156 9.93 -10.34 9.52
N VAL A 157 9.64 -11.17 8.52
CA VAL A 157 10.57 -12.23 8.09
C VAL A 157 11.92 -11.65 7.68
N LEU A 158 11.89 -10.56 6.90
CA LEU A 158 13.11 -9.89 6.44
C LEU A 158 13.84 -9.16 7.57
N THR A 159 13.15 -8.64 8.58
CA THR A 159 13.79 -8.05 9.77
C THR A 159 14.58 -9.10 10.55
N VAL A 160 14.01 -10.28 10.76
CA VAL A 160 14.70 -11.39 11.44
C VAL A 160 15.88 -11.92 10.63
N THR A 161 15.75 -11.97 9.29
CA THR A 161 16.88 -12.37 8.42
C THR A 161 17.95 -11.29 8.34
N ALA A 162 17.56 -10.02 8.28
CA ALA A 162 18.48 -8.90 8.28
C ALA A 162 19.33 -8.82 9.56
N ALA A 163 18.75 -9.20 10.70
CA ALA A 163 19.47 -9.26 11.97
C ALA A 163 20.65 -10.24 11.97
N ARG A 164 20.68 -11.19 11.02
CA ARG A 164 21.79 -12.14 10.84
C ARG A 164 22.80 -11.71 9.78
N ALA A 165 22.37 -10.86 8.83
CA ALA A 165 23.15 -10.46 7.67
C ALA A 165 23.79 -9.08 7.79
N TRP A 166 23.23 -8.20 8.62
CA TRP A 166 23.71 -6.83 8.83
C TRP A 166 24.21 -6.58 10.23
N PRO A 167 25.21 -5.68 10.40
CA PRO A 167 25.62 -5.22 11.73
C PRO A 167 24.46 -4.60 12.50
N ALA A 168 24.37 -4.92 13.80
CA ALA A 168 23.30 -4.46 14.67
C ALA A 168 23.22 -2.92 14.81
N GLU A 169 24.32 -2.23 14.52
CA GLU A 169 24.41 -0.77 14.57
C GLU A 169 23.84 -0.08 13.30
N SER A 170 23.59 -0.84 12.21
CA SER A 170 23.16 -0.28 10.95
C SER A 170 21.64 -0.32 10.80
N PRO A 171 20.94 0.82 10.52
CA PRO A 171 19.52 0.84 10.26
C PRO A 171 19.16 0.31 8.87
N HIS A 172 20.14 0.10 7.97
CA HIS A 172 19.89 -0.25 6.57
C HIS A 172 19.17 -1.60 6.42
N GLY A 173 19.48 -2.58 7.27
CA GLY A 173 18.78 -3.87 7.26
C GLY A 173 17.28 -3.73 7.54
N LEU A 174 16.91 -2.90 8.51
CA LEU A 174 15.52 -2.60 8.86
C LEU A 174 14.80 -1.82 7.75
N LEU A 175 15.48 -0.82 7.18
CA LEU A 175 14.93 0.01 6.09
C LEU A 175 14.69 -0.84 4.84
N LEU A 176 15.62 -1.73 4.51
CA LEU A 176 15.47 -2.65 3.38
C LEU A 176 14.34 -3.65 3.63
N ALA A 177 14.22 -4.21 4.83
CA ALA A 177 13.13 -5.11 5.19
C ALA A 177 11.75 -4.44 5.04
N ALA A 178 11.62 -3.21 5.52
CA ALA A 178 10.41 -2.42 5.36
C ALA A 178 10.12 -2.10 3.89
N ALA A 179 11.13 -1.67 3.12
CA ALA A 179 10.98 -1.37 1.70
C ALA A 179 10.52 -2.59 0.90
N CYS A 180 11.11 -3.76 1.13
CA CYS A 180 10.69 -5.02 0.50
C CYS A 180 9.25 -5.40 0.90
N GLY A 181 8.88 -5.24 2.17
CA GLY A 181 7.51 -5.45 2.62
C GLY A 181 6.52 -4.60 1.85
N TYR A 182 6.74 -3.30 1.78
CA TYR A 182 5.86 -2.38 1.02
C TYR A 182 5.90 -2.64 -0.49
N ALA A 183 7.06 -3.05 -1.04
CA ALA A 183 7.18 -3.42 -2.45
C ALA A 183 6.28 -4.61 -2.82
N VAL A 184 6.15 -5.61 -1.95
CA VAL A 184 5.20 -6.72 -2.14
C VAL A 184 3.78 -6.20 -2.25
N GLY A 185 3.37 -5.24 -1.40
CA GLY A 185 2.07 -4.59 -1.51
C GLY A 185 1.88 -3.81 -2.82
N ALA A 186 2.93 -3.12 -3.28
CA ALA A 186 2.91 -2.39 -4.55
C ALA A 186 2.82 -3.33 -5.77
N LEU A 187 3.53 -4.47 -5.74
CA LEU A 187 3.45 -5.49 -6.79
C LEU A 187 2.04 -6.10 -6.88
N TRP A 188 1.36 -6.25 -5.76
CA TRP A 188 -0.03 -6.72 -5.74
C TRP A 188 -0.98 -5.80 -6.49
N LEU A 189 -0.76 -4.49 -6.41
CA LEU A 189 -1.52 -3.52 -7.21
C LEU A 189 -1.34 -3.77 -8.72
N ARG A 190 -0.17 -4.23 -9.15
CA ARG A 190 0.12 -4.58 -10.54
C ARG A 190 -0.54 -5.89 -10.96
N SER A 191 -0.49 -6.93 -10.14
CA SER A 191 -1.11 -8.24 -10.44
C SER A 191 -2.63 -8.15 -10.51
N ALA A 192 -3.25 -7.43 -9.59
CA ALA A 192 -4.69 -7.17 -9.61
C ALA A 192 -5.17 -6.47 -10.90
N ARG A 193 -4.32 -5.65 -11.53
CA ARG A 193 -4.61 -5.04 -12.83
C ARG A 193 -4.58 -6.03 -14.01
N LEU A 194 -3.82 -7.11 -13.89
CA LEU A 194 -3.66 -8.12 -14.95
C LEU A 194 -4.84 -9.09 -14.98
N GLU A 195 -5.33 -9.55 -13.82
CA GLU A 195 -6.48 -10.46 -13.72
C GLU A 195 -7.75 -9.85 -14.35
N GLU A 196 -7.98 -8.55 -14.16
CA GLU A 196 -9.14 -7.88 -14.74
C GLU A 196 -9.10 -7.80 -16.28
N ARG A 197 -7.91 -7.83 -16.90
CA ARG A 197 -7.78 -7.86 -18.37
C ARG A 197 -8.23 -9.19 -18.96
N THR A 198 -8.07 -10.29 -18.23
CA THR A 198 -8.41 -11.64 -18.69
C THR A 198 -9.90 -11.94 -18.55
N THR A 199 -10.62 -11.20 -17.70
CA THR A 199 -12.03 -11.43 -17.38
C THR A 199 -13.01 -10.55 -18.18
N GLN A 200 -12.53 -9.64 -19.01
CA GLN A 200 -13.41 -8.90 -19.92
C GLN A 200 -13.85 -9.83 -21.05
N PRO A 201 -15.17 -10.16 -21.16
CA PRO A 201 -15.68 -10.88 -22.32
C PRO A 201 -15.36 -10.11 -23.58
N PRO A 202 -15.09 -10.80 -24.72
CA PRO A 202 -14.89 -10.14 -26.00
C PRO A 202 -16.07 -9.19 -26.25
N GLN A 203 -15.79 -7.91 -26.52
CA GLN A 203 -16.83 -6.98 -26.93
C GLN A 203 -17.53 -7.62 -28.12
N GLN A 204 -18.76 -8.07 -27.90
CA GLN A 204 -19.64 -8.47 -29.01
C GLN A 204 -19.75 -7.22 -29.90
N HIS A 205 -19.10 -7.29 -31.05
CA HIS A 205 -19.41 -6.39 -32.15
C HIS A 205 -20.92 -6.48 -32.38
N SER A 206 -21.66 -5.48 -31.93
CA SER A 206 -23.06 -5.34 -32.36
C SER A 206 -23.04 -5.24 -33.86
N PRO A 207 -23.73 -6.13 -34.58
CA PRO A 207 -23.81 -6.04 -36.05
C PRO A 207 -24.40 -4.68 -36.38
N GLU A 208 -23.69 -3.93 -37.20
CA GLU A 208 -24.11 -2.67 -37.76
C GLU A 208 -25.49 -2.85 -38.42
N PRO A 209 -26.51 -2.04 -38.08
CA PRO A 209 -27.82 -2.20 -38.70
C PRO A 209 -27.68 -1.99 -40.22
N PRO A 210 -28.35 -2.82 -41.05
CA PRO A 210 -28.24 -2.74 -42.48
C PRO A 210 -28.67 -1.35 -42.95
N ALA A 211 -27.82 -0.73 -43.75
CA ALA A 211 -28.11 0.57 -44.39
C ALA A 211 -29.44 0.52 -45.10
N THR A 212 -30.42 1.28 -44.60
CA THR A 212 -31.73 1.43 -45.24
C THR A 212 -31.51 2.19 -46.54
N THR A 213 -31.51 1.48 -47.65
CA THR A 213 -31.53 2.04 -48.99
C THR A 213 -32.87 2.77 -49.19
N ALA A 214 -32.85 4.08 -49.07
CA ALA A 214 -33.97 4.93 -49.46
C ALA A 214 -34.07 4.90 -50.99
N GLN A 215 -35.20 4.40 -51.49
CA GLN A 215 -35.71 4.65 -52.84
C GLN A 215 -36.61 5.87 -52.84
#